data_833c6f95761aae64a12fac6c7c5ff445
#
_entry.id   833c6f95761aae64a12fac6c7c5ff445
#
_cell.length_a   1.000
_cell.length_b   1.000
_cell.length_c   1.000
_cell.angle_alpha   90.00
_cell.angle_beta   90.00
_cell.angle_gamma   90.00
#
_symmetry.space_group_name_H-M   'P 1'
#
loop_
_entity.id
_entity.type
_entity.pdbx_description
1 polymer ?
#
loop_
_entity_poly.entity_id
_entity_poly.type
_entity_poly.pdbx_seq_one_letter_code
_entity_poly.pdbx_strand_id
1 'polypeptide(L)'
;MQHYGTVSEKTLSKSKNLIYTHNSGMAKVRIILVVLLFLCAVSVAAKPKTQMRVIVVDGAEICFDETFSADGDGIPPLKRLFGFNVEKRLTGLLRQGYSEKDALLKTFPSLLRSLENLANEKYLPPENARVTFNPDGEKTFEYVPEKTGRKADLDKLIKDVVKNVIGAQSVVSVSYDVLYPEITEKDLRENTLLRGKFSTAFKRSSDARKSNVGLAAQKLNGATVNPGEVFSFNERIGARTLDNGFLEAPVIVDGKFQGGIGGGVCQVSTTLYNAVLYADLTIIGVSRHSLPVKYVPASFDAMVSSMTDFKFANDGRYPIYVKSYVKDDELYVEIYGSPLNYEVRLVSEITGSAPRDVKYIDDDTMNVGEELVLAEGADGVISRGIMEKYMNGECVFRREIRKDFYKSQQKVVARGTKKAADDNNKENQLAGII
;
A
#
# COMPACT_ATOMS: atom_id res chain seq x y z
N MET A 1 -4.30 73.43 19.69
CA MET A 1 -4.72 74.34 18.63
C MET A 1 -5.43 73.48 17.62
N GLN A 2 -6.74 73.41 17.65
CA GLN A 2 -7.66 74.14 16.77
C GLN A 2 -7.57 73.63 15.35
N HIS A 3 -8.59 73.26 14.57
CA HIS A 3 -10.04 73.41 14.72
C HIS A 3 -10.70 72.58 13.62
N TYR A 4 -11.80 71.95 13.91
CA TYR A 4 -13.12 72.00 13.30
C TYR A 4 -13.34 71.50 11.86
N GLY A 5 -14.31 70.61 11.75
CA GLY A 5 -15.17 70.43 10.59
C GLY A 5 -16.16 69.29 10.81
N THR A 6 -17.21 69.56 11.58
CA THR A 6 -18.44 68.77 11.72
C THR A 6 -19.32 68.88 10.49
N VAL A 7 -19.84 67.77 9.93
CA VAL A 7 -21.15 67.70 9.30
C VAL A 7 -21.75 66.33 9.58
N SER A 8 -22.70 66.35 10.50
CA SER A 8 -24.09 65.91 10.43
C SER A 8 -24.34 64.42 10.30
N GLU A 9 -24.57 63.83 11.46
CA GLU A 9 -25.50 62.73 11.66
C GLU A 9 -26.88 63.04 11.10
N LYS A 10 -27.45 62.11 10.36
CA LYS A 10 -28.82 61.60 10.61
C LYS A 10 -29.18 60.57 9.53
N THR A 11 -29.74 59.51 10.04
CA THR A 11 -30.50 58.44 9.37
C THR A 11 -29.73 57.23 8.88
N LEU A 12 -29.37 56.37 9.85
CA LEU A 12 -29.47 54.91 9.63
C LEU A 12 -29.51 54.24 11.01
N SER A 13 -30.67 54.26 11.62
CA SER A 13 -30.99 53.55 12.85
C SER A 13 -31.78 52.31 12.51
N LYS A 14 -31.31 51.19 13.03
CA LYS A 14 -32.01 49.95 13.30
C LYS A 14 -32.04 48.89 12.19
N SER A 15 -31.02 48.08 12.13
CA SER A 15 -31.24 46.64 11.98
C SER A 15 -30.52 45.91 13.14
N LYS A 16 -31.32 45.39 14.06
CA LYS A 16 -30.82 44.58 15.18
C LYS A 16 -30.35 43.21 14.63
N ASN A 17 -29.07 43.00 14.73
CA ASN A 17 -28.47 41.65 14.59
C ASN A 17 -28.96 40.78 15.76
N LEU A 18 -29.75 39.78 15.51
CA LEU A 18 -29.97 38.69 16.46
C LEU A 18 -29.03 37.55 16.12
N ILE A 19 -27.90 37.53 16.81
CA ILE A 19 -26.96 36.42 16.77
C ILE A 19 -27.41 35.39 17.83
N TYR A 20 -27.96 34.27 17.41
CA TYR A 20 -28.14 33.11 18.29
C TYR A 20 -26.91 32.20 18.13
N THR A 21 -26.08 32.18 19.15
CA THR A 21 -25.04 31.16 19.31
C THR A 21 -25.62 29.97 20.06
N HIS A 22 -25.76 28.85 19.42
CA HIS A 22 -25.97 27.58 20.11
C HIS A 22 -24.75 26.69 19.91
N ASN A 23 -24.11 26.41 21.02
CA ASN A 23 -22.91 25.57 21.10
C ASN A 23 -23.34 24.12 21.19
N SER A 24 -23.26 23.36 20.10
CA SER A 24 -23.16 21.90 20.10
C SER A 24 -22.67 21.46 18.72
N GLY A 25 -21.65 20.55 18.72
CA GLY A 25 -20.80 20.17 17.60
C GLY A 25 -21.48 19.58 16.38
N MET A 26 -22.12 20.41 15.62
CA MET A 26 -22.51 20.14 14.24
C MET A 26 -22.33 21.42 13.43
N ALA A 27 -21.98 21.23 12.15
CA ALA A 27 -21.62 22.28 11.21
C ALA A 27 -22.52 23.52 11.31
N LYS A 28 -21.91 24.69 11.53
CA LYS A 28 -22.61 25.97 11.63
C LYS A 28 -23.20 26.32 10.27
N VAL A 29 -24.49 26.04 10.07
CA VAL A 29 -25.27 26.61 8.98
C VAL A 29 -25.56 28.07 9.36
N ARG A 30 -24.88 29.03 8.73
CA ARG A 30 -25.22 30.46 8.84
C ARG A 30 -26.36 30.74 7.87
N ILE A 31 -27.57 30.88 8.41
CA ILE A 31 -28.72 31.43 7.65
C ILE A 31 -28.56 32.94 7.64
N ILE A 32 -28.19 33.52 6.50
CA ILE A 32 -28.22 34.96 6.27
C ILE A 32 -29.54 35.25 5.51
N LEU A 33 -30.44 35.97 6.15
CA LEU A 33 -31.67 36.46 5.53
C LEU A 33 -31.30 37.62 4.59
N VAL A 34 -31.26 37.37 3.28
CA VAL A 34 -31.09 38.39 2.27
C VAL A 34 -32.48 38.99 1.96
N VAL A 35 -32.73 40.17 2.43
CA VAL A 35 -33.94 40.92 2.06
C VAL A 35 -33.69 41.56 0.70
N LEU A 36 -34.29 41.04 -0.34
CA LEU A 36 -34.28 41.62 -1.68
C LEU A 36 -35.36 42.69 -1.82
N LEU A 37 -34.94 43.91 -2.12
CA LEU A 37 -35.80 45.02 -2.51
C LEU A 37 -36.47 44.73 -3.85
N PHE A 38 -37.77 44.56 -3.83
CA PHE A 38 -38.61 44.56 -5.03
C PHE A 38 -38.71 45.96 -5.60
N LEU A 39 -38.11 46.21 -6.76
CA LEU A 39 -38.53 47.30 -7.64
C LEU A 39 -39.70 46.82 -8.49
N CYS A 40 -40.93 46.99 -7.96
CA CYS A 40 -42.15 46.90 -8.78
C CYS A 40 -42.27 48.20 -9.58
N ALA A 41 -41.92 48.15 -10.87
CA ALA A 41 -42.45 49.15 -11.79
C ALA A 41 -43.92 48.82 -12.06
N VAL A 42 -44.81 49.59 -11.47
CA VAL A 42 -46.25 49.55 -11.79
C VAL A 42 -46.45 50.19 -13.17
N SER A 43 -46.60 49.38 -14.18
CA SER A 43 -47.24 49.85 -15.47
C SER A 43 -48.48 49.05 -15.73
N VAL A 44 -49.54 49.83 -15.90
CA VAL A 44 -50.90 49.41 -16.24
C VAL A 44 -50.89 48.57 -17.54
N ALA A 45 -51.46 47.42 -17.46
CA ALA A 45 -51.60 46.29 -18.38
C ALA A 45 -50.62 45.18 -18.12
N ALA A 46 -51.11 44.06 -17.57
CA ALA A 46 -50.26 42.86 -17.29
C ALA A 46 -49.75 42.32 -18.62
N LYS A 47 -48.52 42.74 -19.00
CA LYS A 47 -47.74 42.06 -20.03
C LYS A 47 -47.47 40.65 -19.55
N PRO A 48 -47.65 39.62 -20.37
CA PRO A 48 -47.32 38.27 -19.99
C PRO A 48 -45.87 38.22 -19.54
N LYS A 49 -45.58 37.58 -18.38
CA LYS A 49 -44.21 37.37 -17.88
C LYS A 49 -43.46 36.47 -18.87
N THR A 50 -42.76 37.09 -19.81
CA THR A 50 -41.89 36.40 -20.78
C THR A 50 -40.46 36.24 -20.24
N GLN A 51 -40.18 36.89 -19.11
CA GLN A 51 -38.85 36.87 -18.46
C GLN A 51 -38.97 36.37 -17.04
N MET A 52 -37.94 35.65 -16.63
CA MET A 52 -37.80 35.06 -15.31
C MET A 52 -36.37 35.25 -14.79
N ARG A 53 -36.23 35.84 -13.63
CA ARG A 53 -34.94 35.92 -12.93
C ARG A 53 -34.84 34.75 -11.96
N VAL A 54 -33.73 34.01 -12.03
CA VAL A 54 -33.43 32.90 -11.13
C VAL A 54 -32.12 33.22 -10.40
N ILE A 55 -32.16 33.15 -9.08
CA ILE A 55 -30.99 33.32 -8.21
C ILE A 55 -30.76 32.00 -7.51
N VAL A 56 -29.58 31.41 -7.67
CA VAL A 56 -29.15 30.20 -6.97
C VAL A 56 -28.04 30.57 -5.99
N VAL A 57 -28.19 30.16 -4.74
CA VAL A 57 -27.25 30.44 -3.65
C VAL A 57 -26.67 29.15 -3.06
N ASP A 58 -25.40 29.20 -2.69
CA ASP A 58 -24.73 28.21 -1.88
C ASP A 58 -24.34 28.84 -0.53
N GLY A 59 -25.14 28.61 0.50
CA GLY A 59 -25.03 29.33 1.76
C GLY A 59 -25.19 30.83 1.59
N ALA A 60 -24.15 31.62 1.75
CA ALA A 60 -24.14 33.07 1.60
C ALA A 60 -23.67 33.55 0.21
N GLU A 61 -23.14 32.65 -0.60
CA GLU A 61 -22.61 32.94 -1.94
C GLU A 61 -23.73 32.90 -2.98
N ILE A 62 -23.83 33.93 -3.83
CA ILE A 62 -24.66 33.90 -5.03
C ILE A 62 -23.86 33.21 -6.12
N CYS A 63 -24.25 31.97 -6.44
CA CYS A 63 -23.58 31.17 -7.46
C CYS A 63 -24.09 31.48 -8.86
N PHE A 64 -25.34 32.00 -8.96
CA PHE A 64 -26.02 32.18 -10.21
C PHE A 64 -27.11 33.24 -10.04
N ASP A 65 -27.11 34.26 -10.90
CA ASP A 65 -28.12 35.32 -10.94
C ASP A 65 -28.33 35.72 -12.38
N GLU A 66 -29.29 35.10 -13.03
CA GLU A 66 -29.57 35.34 -14.44
C GLU A 66 -31.07 35.57 -14.69
N THR A 67 -31.33 36.36 -15.73
CA THR A 67 -32.70 36.58 -16.24
C THR A 67 -32.85 35.83 -17.56
N PHE A 68 -33.71 34.86 -17.58
CA PHE A 68 -34.06 34.06 -18.74
C PHE A 68 -35.26 34.68 -19.47
N SER A 69 -35.14 34.80 -20.80
CA SER A 69 -36.19 35.30 -21.66
C SER A 69 -36.75 34.15 -22.50
N ALA A 70 -38.03 34.02 -22.54
CA ALA A 70 -38.71 33.10 -23.44
C ALA A 70 -38.29 33.31 -24.91
N ASP A 71 -37.80 34.51 -25.25
CA ASP A 71 -37.34 34.86 -26.59
C ASP A 71 -36.01 34.21 -26.96
N GLY A 72 -35.13 33.93 -25.99
CA GLY A 72 -33.84 33.28 -26.17
C GLY A 72 -33.92 31.75 -26.30
N ASP A 73 -35.01 31.15 -25.86
CA ASP A 73 -35.18 29.69 -25.76
C ASP A 73 -36.01 29.06 -26.90
N GLY A 74 -36.02 29.69 -28.07
CA GLY A 74 -36.61 29.10 -29.28
C GLY A 74 -38.15 29.04 -29.34
N ILE A 75 -38.82 29.88 -28.55
CA ILE A 75 -40.30 29.95 -28.59
C ILE A 75 -40.77 30.63 -29.90
N PRO A 76 -41.64 29.99 -30.71
CA PRO A 76 -42.07 30.56 -31.98
C PRO A 76 -42.69 31.94 -31.84
N PRO A 77 -42.41 32.89 -32.77
CA PRO A 77 -42.88 34.27 -32.69
C PRO A 77 -44.40 34.44 -32.53
N LEU A 78 -45.19 33.56 -33.13
CA LEU A 78 -46.68 33.57 -33.02
C LEU A 78 -47.17 33.32 -31.59
N LYS A 79 -46.45 32.53 -30.78
CA LYS A 79 -46.81 32.29 -29.36
C LYS A 79 -46.48 33.49 -28.45
N ARG A 80 -45.56 34.37 -28.89
CA ARG A 80 -45.17 35.59 -28.17
C ARG A 80 -46.27 36.64 -28.23
N LEU A 81 -47.02 36.71 -29.34
CA LEU A 81 -48.13 37.65 -29.54
C LEU A 81 -49.33 37.32 -28.67
N PHE A 82 -49.54 36.07 -28.24
CA PHE A 82 -50.70 35.62 -27.46
C PHE A 82 -50.46 35.37 -25.98
N GLY A 83 -49.44 36.00 -25.39
CA GLY A 83 -49.24 36.00 -23.95
C GLY A 83 -48.71 34.68 -23.42
N PHE A 84 -47.44 34.37 -23.75
CA PHE A 84 -46.73 33.24 -23.18
C PHE A 84 -46.56 33.44 -21.66
N ASN A 85 -47.18 32.56 -20.87
CA ASN A 85 -47.04 32.55 -19.42
C ASN A 85 -46.27 31.30 -19.02
N VAL A 86 -45.03 31.52 -18.56
CA VAL A 86 -44.08 30.49 -18.14
C VAL A 86 -44.67 29.56 -17.09
N GLU A 87 -45.31 30.13 -16.09
CA GLU A 87 -45.95 29.40 -15.00
C GLU A 87 -47.04 28.46 -15.51
N LYS A 88 -47.93 28.95 -16.38
CA LYS A 88 -48.98 28.13 -16.99
C LYS A 88 -48.43 27.03 -17.86
N ARG A 89 -47.31 27.27 -18.57
CA ARG A 89 -46.69 26.26 -19.41
C ARG A 89 -46.04 25.16 -18.57
N LEU A 90 -45.23 25.50 -17.55
CA LEU A 90 -44.65 24.53 -16.65
C LEU A 90 -45.73 23.72 -15.94
N THR A 91 -46.71 24.38 -15.35
CA THR A 91 -47.85 23.71 -14.70
C THR A 91 -48.61 22.79 -15.66
N GLY A 92 -48.80 23.23 -16.90
CA GLY A 92 -49.45 22.43 -17.94
C GLY A 92 -48.69 21.16 -18.31
N LEU A 93 -47.37 21.25 -18.44
CA LEU A 93 -46.49 20.10 -18.72
C LEU A 93 -46.46 19.11 -17.55
N LEU A 94 -46.34 19.60 -16.31
CA LEU A 94 -46.39 18.75 -15.11
C LEU A 94 -47.75 18.03 -14.98
N ARG A 95 -48.88 18.69 -15.27
CA ARG A 95 -50.21 18.07 -15.30
C ARG A 95 -50.34 16.99 -16.39
N GLN A 96 -49.55 17.09 -17.48
CA GLN A 96 -49.46 16.08 -18.53
C GLN A 96 -48.55 14.91 -18.18
N GLY A 97 -47.93 14.92 -16.97
CA GLY A 97 -47.07 13.84 -16.49
C GLY A 97 -45.57 13.96 -16.87
N TYR A 98 -45.14 15.11 -17.41
CA TYR A 98 -43.72 15.36 -17.63
C TYR A 98 -43.00 15.55 -16.29
N SER A 99 -41.74 15.09 -16.21
CA SER A 99 -40.84 15.40 -15.09
C SER A 99 -40.52 16.89 -15.04
N GLU A 100 -40.10 17.42 -13.89
CA GLU A 100 -39.64 18.80 -13.74
C GLU A 100 -38.50 19.11 -14.72
N LYS A 101 -37.55 18.18 -14.92
CA LYS A 101 -36.46 18.31 -15.88
C LYS A 101 -36.98 18.45 -17.33
N ASP A 102 -37.87 17.57 -17.74
CA ASP A 102 -38.45 17.61 -19.10
C ASP A 102 -39.30 18.83 -19.31
N ALA A 103 -40.08 19.26 -18.31
CA ALA A 103 -40.86 20.47 -18.35
C ALA A 103 -39.97 21.71 -18.47
N LEU A 104 -38.86 21.76 -17.74
CA LEU A 104 -37.88 22.83 -17.82
C LEU A 104 -37.15 22.81 -19.17
N LEU A 105 -36.73 21.66 -19.66
CA LEU A 105 -36.11 21.49 -20.98
C LEU A 105 -37.01 22.00 -22.11
N LYS A 106 -38.31 21.72 -22.04
CA LYS A 106 -39.29 22.18 -23.04
C LYS A 106 -39.68 23.66 -22.93
N THR A 107 -39.31 24.30 -21.79
CA THR A 107 -39.71 25.69 -21.50
C THR A 107 -38.49 26.61 -21.51
N PHE A 108 -37.41 26.24 -20.87
CA PHE A 108 -36.16 26.98 -20.73
C PHE A 108 -34.91 26.06 -20.79
N PRO A 109 -34.55 25.59 -21.99
CA PRO A 109 -33.39 24.72 -22.14
C PRO A 109 -32.04 25.39 -21.75
N SER A 110 -31.95 26.73 -21.88
CA SER A 110 -30.77 27.48 -21.44
C SER A 110 -30.63 27.45 -19.92
N LEU A 111 -31.71 27.66 -19.17
CA LEU A 111 -31.69 27.57 -17.71
C LEU A 111 -31.30 26.16 -17.25
N LEU A 112 -31.86 25.11 -17.84
CA LEU A 112 -31.48 23.73 -17.51
C LEU A 112 -29.98 23.51 -17.70
N ARG A 113 -29.40 23.95 -18.83
CA ARG A 113 -27.97 23.88 -19.09
C ARG A 113 -27.15 24.63 -18.05
N SER A 114 -27.58 25.83 -17.66
CA SER A 114 -26.90 26.61 -16.62
C SER A 114 -26.92 25.90 -15.26
N LEU A 115 -28.04 25.26 -14.89
CA LEU A 115 -28.13 24.46 -13.65
C LEU A 115 -27.23 23.21 -13.69
N GLU A 116 -27.17 22.54 -14.85
CA GLU A 116 -26.27 21.39 -15.05
C GLU A 116 -24.79 21.81 -14.97
N ASN A 117 -24.42 22.95 -15.57
CA ASN A 117 -23.08 23.50 -15.46
C ASN A 117 -22.71 23.86 -14.01
N LEU A 118 -23.62 24.55 -13.31
CA LEU A 118 -23.43 24.88 -11.91
C LEU A 118 -23.24 23.63 -11.04
N ALA A 119 -24.03 22.59 -11.26
CA ALA A 119 -23.90 21.33 -10.54
C ALA A 119 -22.54 20.67 -10.78
N ASN A 120 -22.00 20.74 -11.99
CA ASN A 120 -20.68 20.23 -12.35
C ASN A 120 -19.55 21.09 -11.74
N GLU A 121 -19.66 22.41 -11.74
CA GLU A 121 -18.69 23.31 -11.13
C GLU A 121 -18.60 23.14 -9.60
N LYS A 122 -19.70 22.82 -8.96
CA LYS A 122 -19.77 22.59 -7.51
C LYS A 122 -19.46 21.14 -7.10
N TYR A 123 -19.15 20.25 -8.06
CA TYR A 123 -18.70 18.90 -7.79
C TYR A 123 -17.31 18.90 -7.17
N LEU A 124 -17.18 18.27 -6.02
CA LEU A 124 -15.92 18.03 -5.33
C LEU A 124 -15.78 16.51 -5.14
N PRO A 125 -14.81 15.86 -5.79
CA PRO A 125 -14.59 14.44 -5.58
C PRO A 125 -14.09 14.17 -4.15
N PRO A 126 -14.39 13.01 -3.56
CA PRO A 126 -13.78 12.59 -2.32
C PRO A 126 -12.29 12.26 -2.54
N GLU A 127 -11.47 12.51 -1.54
CA GLU A 127 -10.06 12.13 -1.53
C GLU A 127 -9.87 11.00 -0.51
N ASN A 128 -9.26 9.88 -0.94
CA ASN A 128 -8.90 8.80 -0.04
C ASN A 128 -7.78 9.23 0.92
N ALA A 129 -7.77 8.67 2.11
CA ALA A 129 -6.65 8.77 3.03
C ALA A 129 -5.38 8.20 2.40
N ARG A 130 -4.22 8.72 2.83
CA ARG A 130 -2.90 8.27 2.36
C ARG A 130 -2.01 7.92 3.54
N VAL A 131 -1.11 6.98 3.30
CA VAL A 131 -0.08 6.60 4.26
C VAL A 131 1.30 6.71 3.63
N THR A 132 2.25 7.24 4.39
CA THR A 132 3.67 7.25 4.04
C THR A 132 4.39 6.29 4.97
N PHE A 133 5.16 5.37 4.38
CA PHE A 133 6.00 4.41 5.11
C PHE A 133 7.42 4.95 5.22
N ASN A 134 7.87 5.19 6.45
CA ASN A 134 9.19 5.70 6.81
C ASN A 134 9.90 4.68 7.73
N PRO A 135 10.52 3.62 7.17
CA PRO A 135 11.07 2.52 7.99
C PRO A 135 12.16 2.96 8.96
N ASP A 136 12.93 4.00 8.62
CA ASP A 136 14.01 4.56 9.43
C ASP A 136 13.61 5.82 10.20
N GLY A 137 12.37 6.29 10.03
CA GLY A 137 11.85 7.48 10.70
C GLY A 137 11.48 7.22 12.15
N GLU A 138 11.33 8.30 12.91
CA GLU A 138 10.82 8.25 14.29
C GLU A 138 9.42 7.62 14.35
N LYS A 139 8.60 7.92 13.34
CA LYS A 139 7.30 7.27 13.12
C LYS A 139 7.39 6.41 11.86
N THR A 140 7.17 5.11 12.03
CA THR A 140 7.19 4.15 10.91
C THR A 140 6.12 4.46 9.86
N PHE A 141 4.97 5.00 10.28
CA PHE A 141 3.87 5.41 9.40
C PHE A 141 3.37 6.80 9.73
N GLU A 142 3.17 7.59 8.69
CA GLU A 142 2.50 8.89 8.76
C GLU A 142 1.23 8.85 7.91
N TYR A 143 0.14 9.43 8.43
CA TYR A 143 -1.17 9.35 7.80
C TYR A 143 -1.67 10.73 7.44
N VAL A 144 -2.23 10.84 6.23
CA VAL A 144 -3.01 12.00 5.79
C VAL A 144 -4.46 11.56 5.76
N PRO A 145 -5.34 12.22 6.54
CA PRO A 145 -6.75 11.85 6.59
C PRO A 145 -7.43 12.04 5.23
N GLU A 146 -8.49 11.30 5.05
CA GLU A 146 -9.40 11.43 3.91
C GLU A 146 -10.16 12.76 3.94
N LYS A 147 -10.70 13.13 2.77
CA LYS A 147 -11.65 14.23 2.65
C LYS A 147 -12.93 13.76 1.97
N THR A 148 -14.05 14.09 2.57
CA THR A 148 -15.34 13.89 1.92
C THR A 148 -15.49 14.81 0.72
N GLY A 149 -16.09 14.29 -0.34
CA GLY A 149 -16.53 15.06 -1.49
C GLY A 149 -17.97 15.51 -1.36
N ARG A 150 -18.45 16.22 -2.37
CA ARG A 150 -19.86 16.60 -2.50
C ARG A 150 -20.29 16.64 -3.96
N LYS A 151 -21.56 16.35 -4.19
CA LYS A 151 -22.21 16.47 -5.48
C LYS A 151 -23.49 17.25 -5.29
N ALA A 152 -23.74 18.27 -6.11
CA ALA A 152 -25.01 18.98 -6.08
C ALA A 152 -26.15 18.02 -6.45
N ASP A 153 -27.23 18.03 -5.65
CA ASP A 153 -28.46 17.33 -5.97
C ASP A 153 -29.21 18.10 -7.09
N LEU A 154 -28.84 17.77 -8.32
CA LEU A 154 -29.38 18.44 -9.51
C LEU A 154 -30.91 18.25 -9.64
N ASP A 155 -31.41 17.06 -9.30
CA ASP A 155 -32.84 16.77 -9.41
C ASP A 155 -33.65 17.63 -8.43
N LYS A 156 -33.14 17.73 -7.18
CA LYS A 156 -33.75 18.61 -6.19
C LYS A 156 -33.63 20.08 -6.59
N LEU A 157 -32.47 20.51 -7.10
CA LEU A 157 -32.26 21.88 -7.59
C LEU A 157 -33.25 22.24 -8.71
N ILE A 158 -33.41 21.36 -9.69
CA ILE A 158 -34.38 21.53 -10.79
C ILE A 158 -35.81 21.63 -10.22
N LYS A 159 -36.19 20.72 -9.32
CA LYS A 159 -37.49 20.69 -8.69
C LYS A 159 -37.79 21.97 -7.90
N ASP A 160 -36.82 22.45 -7.11
CA ASP A 160 -36.95 23.67 -6.33
C ASP A 160 -37.02 24.91 -7.24
N VAL A 161 -36.26 24.97 -8.33
CA VAL A 161 -36.37 26.03 -9.36
C VAL A 161 -37.76 26.03 -9.98
N VAL A 162 -38.28 24.90 -10.46
CA VAL A 162 -39.58 24.79 -11.07
C VAL A 162 -40.69 25.22 -10.09
N LYS A 163 -40.62 24.76 -8.83
CA LYS A 163 -41.55 25.13 -7.77
C LYS A 163 -41.54 26.62 -7.49
N ASN A 164 -40.34 27.22 -7.38
CA ASN A 164 -40.20 28.65 -7.11
C ASN A 164 -40.65 29.52 -8.27
N VAL A 165 -40.46 29.08 -9.51
CA VAL A 165 -40.98 29.72 -10.70
C VAL A 165 -42.52 29.77 -10.68
N ILE A 166 -43.17 28.64 -10.36
CA ILE A 166 -44.62 28.53 -10.23
C ILE A 166 -45.13 29.37 -9.05
N GLY A 167 -44.39 29.39 -7.93
CA GLY A 167 -44.72 30.16 -6.72
C GLY A 167 -44.28 31.63 -6.73
N ALA A 168 -43.80 32.16 -7.86
CA ALA A 168 -43.26 33.52 -8.02
C ALA A 168 -42.14 33.90 -7.02
N GLN A 169 -41.35 32.91 -6.54
CA GLN A 169 -40.12 33.11 -5.76
C GLN A 169 -38.93 33.09 -6.71
N SER A 170 -37.83 33.74 -6.33
CA SER A 170 -36.63 33.88 -7.21
C SER A 170 -35.38 33.24 -6.65
N VAL A 171 -35.38 32.84 -5.39
CA VAL A 171 -34.16 32.32 -4.73
C VAL A 171 -34.29 30.84 -4.44
N VAL A 172 -33.28 30.07 -4.86
CA VAL A 172 -33.17 28.63 -4.64
C VAL A 172 -31.80 28.34 -4.04
N SER A 173 -31.74 27.49 -3.03
CA SER A 173 -30.48 27.04 -2.42
C SER A 173 -30.03 25.73 -3.04
N VAL A 174 -28.72 25.61 -3.28
CA VAL A 174 -28.10 24.34 -3.68
C VAL A 174 -28.06 23.42 -2.46
N SER A 175 -28.49 22.18 -2.64
CA SER A 175 -28.27 21.07 -1.69
C SER A 175 -27.25 20.11 -2.26
N TYR A 176 -26.56 19.39 -1.37
CA TYR A 176 -25.48 18.48 -1.73
C TYR A 176 -25.67 17.10 -1.13
N ASP A 177 -25.36 16.09 -1.93
CA ASP A 177 -25.09 14.75 -1.46
C ASP A 177 -23.62 14.68 -1.03
N VAL A 178 -23.35 14.08 0.12
CA VAL A 178 -21.99 13.83 0.60
C VAL A 178 -21.45 12.59 -0.10
N LEU A 179 -20.27 12.74 -0.68
CA LEU A 179 -19.51 11.64 -1.27
C LEU A 179 -18.43 11.20 -0.27
N TYR A 180 -18.46 9.92 0.10
CA TYR A 180 -17.50 9.35 1.03
C TYR A 180 -16.33 8.74 0.27
N PRO A 181 -15.11 8.85 0.77
CA PRO A 181 -13.94 8.17 0.23
C PRO A 181 -14.06 6.65 0.42
N GLU A 182 -13.35 5.89 -0.42
CA GLU A 182 -13.31 4.42 -0.32
C GLU A 182 -12.34 3.93 0.76
N ILE A 183 -11.31 4.74 1.08
CA ILE A 183 -10.26 4.41 2.05
C ILE A 183 -10.18 5.55 3.06
N THR A 184 -10.41 5.22 4.34
CA THR A 184 -10.31 6.16 5.47
C THR A 184 -8.95 6.05 6.18
N GLU A 185 -8.58 7.04 6.96
CA GLU A 185 -7.40 6.97 7.85
C GLU A 185 -7.52 5.81 8.84
N LYS A 186 -8.71 5.54 9.32
CA LYS A 186 -8.98 4.39 10.19
C LYS A 186 -8.65 3.08 9.48
N ASP A 187 -9.09 2.90 8.23
CA ASP A 187 -8.78 1.69 7.45
C ASP A 187 -7.27 1.52 7.30
N LEU A 188 -6.53 2.61 7.01
CA LEU A 188 -5.08 2.55 6.87
C LEU A 188 -4.39 2.17 8.19
N ARG A 189 -4.80 2.76 9.33
CA ARG A 189 -4.23 2.45 10.65
C ARG A 189 -4.47 1.01 11.06
N GLU A 190 -5.63 0.46 10.77
CA GLU A 190 -5.97 -0.93 11.06
C GLU A 190 -5.25 -1.92 10.12
N ASN A 191 -4.77 -1.46 8.96
CA ASN A 191 -4.14 -2.28 7.93
C ASN A 191 -2.64 -1.98 7.70
N THR A 192 -1.98 -1.31 8.66
CA THR A 192 -0.52 -1.10 8.71
C THR A 192 0.09 -1.62 10.02
N LEU A 193 -0.48 -2.67 10.57
CA LEU A 193 0.00 -3.30 11.79
C LEU A 193 1.11 -4.32 11.50
N LEU A 194 1.91 -4.66 12.53
CA LEU A 194 2.88 -5.73 12.41
C LEU A 194 2.16 -7.06 12.16
N ARG A 195 2.37 -7.65 11.00
CA ARG A 195 1.72 -8.85 10.51
C ARG A 195 2.60 -10.11 10.67
N GLY A 196 3.90 -9.95 10.48
CA GLY A 196 4.87 -11.03 10.63
C GLY A 196 6.27 -10.49 10.85
N LYS A 197 7.10 -11.23 11.56
CA LYS A 197 8.51 -10.87 11.77
C LYS A 197 9.37 -12.10 11.92
N PHE A 198 10.65 -11.95 11.55
CA PHE A 198 11.65 -12.97 11.76
C PHE A 198 13.04 -12.34 11.91
N SER A 199 13.96 -13.05 12.59
CA SER A 199 15.34 -12.60 12.71
C SER A 199 16.33 -13.76 12.59
N THR A 200 17.56 -13.45 12.18
CA THR A 200 18.65 -14.42 12.11
C THR A 200 19.97 -13.78 12.55
N ALA A 201 20.70 -14.47 13.42
CA ALA A 201 22.00 -14.03 13.89
C ALA A 201 23.14 -14.38 12.92
N PHE A 202 24.15 -13.48 12.81
CA PHE A 202 25.36 -13.70 12.02
C PHE A 202 26.65 -13.25 12.74
N LYS A 203 26.64 -13.26 14.07
CA LYS A 203 27.69 -12.73 14.95
C LYS A 203 29.08 -13.31 14.65
N ARG A 204 29.17 -14.59 14.24
CA ARG A 204 30.42 -15.28 13.93
C ARG A 204 30.89 -15.13 12.48
N SER A 205 30.30 -14.22 11.72
CA SER A 205 30.64 -13.97 10.32
C SER A 205 31.88 -13.07 10.20
N SER A 206 32.58 -13.16 9.08
CA SER A 206 33.64 -12.20 8.72
C SER A 206 33.05 -10.81 8.47
N ASP A 207 33.88 -9.77 8.58
CA ASP A 207 33.43 -8.38 8.36
C ASP A 207 32.87 -8.16 6.95
N ALA A 208 33.50 -8.77 5.93
CA ALA A 208 32.97 -8.72 4.55
C ALA A 208 31.57 -9.32 4.44
N ARG A 209 31.32 -10.47 5.13
CA ARG A 209 29.99 -11.08 5.14
C ARG A 209 28.97 -10.24 5.93
N LYS A 210 29.37 -9.63 7.04
CA LYS A 210 28.54 -8.71 7.83
C LYS A 210 28.15 -7.49 6.98
N SER A 211 29.12 -6.92 6.27
CA SER A 211 28.90 -5.82 5.33
C SER A 211 27.86 -6.18 4.25
N ASN A 212 28.00 -7.36 3.62
CA ASN A 212 27.07 -7.84 2.60
C ASN A 212 25.63 -8.01 3.14
N VAL A 213 25.49 -8.57 4.36
CA VAL A 213 24.17 -8.73 5.02
C VAL A 213 23.57 -7.37 5.30
N GLY A 214 24.37 -6.42 5.84
CA GLY A 214 23.92 -5.06 6.13
C GLY A 214 23.47 -4.31 4.86
N LEU A 215 24.26 -4.38 3.79
CA LEU A 215 23.93 -3.76 2.51
C LEU A 215 22.65 -4.34 1.90
N ALA A 216 22.51 -5.67 1.89
CA ALA A 216 21.31 -6.30 1.37
C ALA A 216 20.08 -5.98 2.24
N ALA A 217 20.21 -5.91 3.56
CA ALA A 217 19.17 -5.49 4.47
C ALA A 217 18.73 -4.04 4.19
N GLN A 218 19.70 -3.13 4.01
CA GLN A 218 19.43 -1.73 3.67
C GLN A 218 18.67 -1.60 2.33
N LYS A 219 19.08 -2.34 1.31
CA LYS A 219 18.40 -2.36 0.01
C LYS A 219 16.97 -2.92 0.11
N LEU A 220 16.74 -3.90 0.98
CA LEU A 220 15.42 -4.48 1.24
C LEU A 220 14.50 -3.50 1.97
N ASN A 221 15.07 -2.73 2.90
CA ASN A 221 14.33 -1.81 3.76
C ASN A 221 13.49 -0.81 2.94
N GLY A 222 12.29 -0.50 3.40
CA GLY A 222 11.37 0.43 2.75
C GLY A 222 10.65 -0.13 1.51
N ALA A 223 10.74 -1.45 1.26
CA ALA A 223 9.98 -2.05 0.16
C ALA A 223 8.47 -2.01 0.47
N THR A 224 7.69 -1.67 -0.55
CA THR A 224 6.22 -1.70 -0.52
C THR A 224 5.74 -2.62 -1.63
N VAL A 225 4.77 -3.48 -1.32
CA VAL A 225 4.15 -4.41 -2.27
C VAL A 225 2.67 -4.11 -2.32
N ASN A 226 2.21 -3.52 -3.42
CA ASN A 226 0.83 -3.12 -3.59
C ASN A 226 -0.11 -4.34 -3.77
N PRO A 227 -1.43 -4.18 -3.57
CA PRO A 227 -2.40 -5.23 -3.88
C PRO A 227 -2.23 -5.79 -5.29
N GLY A 228 -2.14 -7.12 -5.41
CA GLY A 228 -1.94 -7.85 -6.68
C GLY A 228 -0.50 -7.85 -7.19
N GLU A 229 0.43 -7.18 -6.53
CA GLU A 229 1.84 -7.12 -6.94
C GLU A 229 2.62 -8.36 -6.47
N VAL A 230 3.57 -8.79 -7.29
CA VAL A 230 4.55 -9.82 -6.96
C VAL A 230 5.89 -9.16 -6.64
N PHE A 231 6.38 -9.38 -5.43
CA PHE A 231 7.71 -8.94 -5.01
C PHE A 231 8.78 -9.91 -5.51
N SER A 232 9.88 -9.39 -6.06
CA SER A 232 11.09 -10.11 -6.44
C SER A 232 12.27 -9.64 -5.58
N PHE A 233 12.89 -10.58 -4.87
CA PHE A 233 14.06 -10.28 -4.06
C PHE A 233 15.24 -9.82 -4.92
N ASN A 234 15.49 -10.50 -6.05
CA ASN A 234 16.60 -10.18 -6.93
C ASN A 234 16.45 -8.80 -7.60
N GLU A 235 15.24 -8.43 -8.02
CA GLU A 235 14.97 -7.11 -8.56
C GLU A 235 15.19 -6.02 -7.51
N ARG A 236 14.76 -6.26 -6.28
CA ARG A 236 14.90 -5.29 -5.18
C ARG A 236 16.34 -5.09 -4.75
N ILE A 237 17.12 -6.17 -4.61
CA ILE A 237 18.51 -6.09 -4.15
C ILE A 237 19.46 -5.67 -5.27
N GLY A 238 19.15 -6.07 -6.50
CA GLY A 238 19.99 -5.84 -7.68
C GLY A 238 21.18 -6.78 -7.79
N ALA A 239 22.03 -6.53 -8.77
CA ALA A 239 23.20 -7.35 -9.05
C ALA A 239 24.22 -7.29 -7.89
N ARG A 240 24.76 -8.45 -7.54
CA ARG A 240 25.73 -8.62 -6.45
C ARG A 240 27.13 -8.49 -7.04
N THR A 241 27.60 -7.26 -7.21
CA THR A 241 28.92 -6.93 -7.78
C THR A 241 29.71 -6.04 -6.84
N LEU A 242 31.01 -5.94 -7.05
CA LEU A 242 31.88 -5.00 -6.31
C LEU A 242 31.42 -3.56 -6.52
N ASP A 243 31.04 -3.20 -7.74
CA ASP A 243 30.54 -1.85 -8.09
C ASP A 243 29.27 -1.48 -7.33
N ASN A 244 28.46 -2.49 -6.97
CA ASN A 244 27.27 -2.31 -6.15
C ASN A 244 27.56 -2.39 -4.65
N GLY A 245 28.82 -2.42 -4.24
CA GLY A 245 29.29 -2.41 -2.86
C GLY A 245 29.32 -3.77 -2.17
N PHE A 246 29.07 -4.88 -2.87
CA PHE A 246 29.18 -6.23 -2.31
C PHE A 246 30.63 -6.69 -2.29
N LEU A 247 31.04 -7.33 -1.20
CA LEU A 247 32.39 -7.82 -0.96
C LEU A 247 32.47 -9.34 -1.20
N GLU A 248 33.68 -9.82 -1.43
CA GLU A 248 33.94 -11.24 -1.49
C GLU A 248 33.84 -11.85 -0.08
N ALA A 249 33.06 -12.93 0.06
CA ALA A 249 32.87 -13.67 1.29
C ALA A 249 32.45 -15.11 0.94
N PRO A 250 32.53 -16.08 1.90
CA PRO A 250 32.16 -17.46 1.62
C PRO A 250 30.72 -17.61 1.11
N VAL A 251 30.56 -18.31 -0.02
CA VAL A 251 29.30 -18.73 -0.65
C VAL A 251 29.25 -20.26 -0.75
N ILE A 252 28.02 -20.82 -0.86
CA ILE A 252 27.81 -22.25 -1.11
C ILE A 252 27.56 -22.45 -2.60
N VAL A 253 28.47 -23.11 -3.30
CA VAL A 253 28.31 -23.48 -4.72
C VAL A 253 28.57 -24.99 -4.83
N ASP A 254 27.65 -25.73 -5.45
CA ASP A 254 27.69 -27.16 -5.68
C ASP A 254 28.05 -28.00 -4.42
N GLY A 255 27.56 -27.58 -3.26
CA GLY A 255 27.77 -28.26 -2.00
C GLY A 255 29.13 -27.99 -1.35
N LYS A 256 29.87 -26.97 -1.80
CA LYS A 256 31.18 -26.56 -1.21
C LYS A 256 31.16 -25.08 -0.88
N PHE A 257 31.93 -24.73 0.17
CA PHE A 257 32.22 -23.33 0.47
C PHE A 257 33.36 -22.85 -0.42
N GLN A 258 33.17 -21.72 -1.09
CA GLN A 258 34.19 -21.05 -1.87
C GLN A 258 34.05 -19.52 -1.74
N GLY A 259 35.08 -18.73 -2.11
CA GLY A 259 34.99 -17.28 -2.19
C GLY A 259 34.03 -16.87 -3.30
N GLY A 260 33.23 -15.84 -3.04
CA GLY A 260 32.31 -15.29 -4.03
C GLY A 260 31.74 -13.96 -3.57
N ILE A 261 31.41 -13.08 -4.54
CA ILE A 261 30.85 -11.76 -4.25
C ILE A 261 29.44 -11.90 -3.71
N GLY A 262 29.13 -11.20 -2.61
CA GLY A 262 27.80 -11.17 -2.01
C GLY A 262 27.53 -12.36 -1.05
N GLY A 263 28.56 -13.05 -0.57
CA GLY A 263 28.41 -14.05 0.49
C GLY A 263 27.69 -13.45 1.70
N GLY A 264 26.57 -14.07 2.11
CA GLY A 264 25.68 -13.58 3.17
C GLY A 264 24.29 -13.12 2.67
N VAL A 265 24.12 -12.74 1.41
CA VAL A 265 22.85 -12.25 0.86
C VAL A 265 21.71 -13.27 0.96
N CYS A 266 22.00 -14.58 0.80
CA CYS A 266 21.02 -15.64 1.02
C CYS A 266 20.48 -15.71 2.45
N GLN A 267 21.17 -15.16 3.44
CA GLN A 267 20.63 -15.04 4.79
C GLN A 267 19.53 -13.97 4.84
N VAL A 268 19.68 -12.88 4.07
CA VAL A 268 18.66 -11.83 3.98
C VAL A 268 17.40 -12.35 3.29
N SER A 269 17.54 -13.08 2.17
CA SER A 269 16.38 -13.70 1.50
C SER A 269 15.70 -14.75 2.39
N THR A 270 16.46 -15.52 3.14
CA THR A 270 15.93 -16.52 4.09
C THR A 270 15.18 -15.85 5.26
N THR A 271 15.73 -14.76 5.80
CA THR A 271 15.06 -14.03 6.89
C THR A 271 13.75 -13.40 6.40
N LEU A 272 13.78 -12.81 5.20
CA LEU A 272 12.57 -12.31 4.56
C LEU A 272 11.55 -13.43 4.30
N TYR A 273 11.97 -14.57 3.76
CA TYR A 273 11.10 -15.72 3.49
C TYR A 273 10.33 -16.16 4.75
N ASN A 274 11.04 -16.29 5.86
CA ASN A 274 10.39 -16.66 7.12
C ASN A 274 9.44 -15.56 7.63
N ALA A 275 9.82 -14.28 7.56
CA ALA A 275 8.92 -13.18 7.90
C ALA A 275 7.65 -13.19 7.03
N VAL A 276 7.79 -13.48 5.73
CA VAL A 276 6.69 -13.62 4.77
C VAL A 276 5.79 -14.82 5.11
N LEU A 277 6.36 -15.95 5.54
CA LEU A 277 5.59 -17.12 6.02
C LEU A 277 4.81 -16.78 7.30
N TYR A 278 5.44 -16.10 8.28
CA TYR A 278 4.75 -15.64 9.49
C TYR A 278 3.68 -14.59 9.19
N ALA A 279 3.84 -13.81 8.11
CA ALA A 279 2.82 -12.89 7.62
C ALA A 279 1.73 -13.58 6.79
N ASP A 280 1.82 -14.89 6.57
CA ASP A 280 0.88 -15.70 5.76
C ASP A 280 0.62 -15.07 4.38
N LEU A 281 1.70 -14.70 3.67
CA LEU A 281 1.64 -14.19 2.30
C LEU A 281 1.91 -15.33 1.30
N THR A 282 1.40 -15.18 0.10
CA THR A 282 1.50 -16.20 -0.94
C THR A 282 2.91 -16.28 -1.52
N ILE A 283 3.59 -17.43 -1.34
CA ILE A 283 4.89 -17.72 -1.95
C ILE A 283 4.70 -18.06 -3.42
N ILE A 284 5.37 -17.32 -4.30
CA ILE A 284 5.34 -17.56 -5.76
C ILE A 284 6.55 -18.41 -6.19
N GLY A 285 7.69 -18.23 -5.53
CA GLY A 285 8.89 -19.01 -5.85
C GLY A 285 9.90 -18.96 -4.73
N VAL A 286 10.42 -20.11 -4.34
CA VAL A 286 11.49 -20.27 -3.36
C VAL A 286 12.31 -21.52 -3.68
N SER A 287 13.61 -21.45 -3.46
CA SER A 287 14.53 -22.58 -3.63
C SER A 287 15.34 -22.82 -2.37
N ARG A 288 15.70 -24.09 -2.11
CA ARG A 288 16.60 -24.46 -1.02
C ARG A 288 18.07 -24.35 -1.41
N HIS A 289 18.94 -24.27 -0.43
CA HIS A 289 20.37 -24.52 -0.66
C HIS A 289 20.65 -25.99 -0.93
N SER A 290 21.81 -26.28 -1.50
CA SER A 290 22.26 -27.66 -1.69
C SER A 290 22.64 -28.35 -0.36
N LEU A 291 23.05 -27.55 0.64
CA LEU A 291 23.41 -27.96 1.99
C LEU A 291 22.52 -27.28 3.02
N PRO A 292 22.29 -27.91 4.19
CA PRO A 292 21.60 -27.23 5.29
C PRO A 292 22.36 -25.99 5.74
N VAL A 293 21.64 -24.88 5.91
CA VAL A 293 22.21 -23.66 6.52
C VAL A 293 22.03 -23.71 8.04
N LYS A 294 22.91 -22.99 8.79
CA LYS A 294 22.92 -23.08 10.26
C LYS A 294 22.06 -22.07 10.98
N TYR A 295 21.53 -21.06 10.28
CA TYR A 295 20.81 -19.93 10.86
C TYR A 295 19.27 -20.09 10.83
N VAL A 296 18.77 -21.14 10.18
CA VAL A 296 17.35 -21.56 10.22
C VAL A 296 17.26 -23.09 10.22
N PRO A 297 16.15 -23.65 10.71
CA PRO A 297 15.84 -25.08 10.55
C PRO A 297 15.72 -25.49 9.08
N ALA A 298 15.94 -26.77 8.79
CA ALA A 298 15.79 -27.31 7.44
C ALA A 298 14.38 -27.06 6.88
N SER A 299 14.27 -26.85 5.57
CA SER A 299 13.06 -26.47 4.82
C SER A 299 12.53 -25.04 5.07
N PHE A 300 13.30 -24.20 5.77
CA PHE A 300 12.97 -22.77 5.94
C PHE A 300 14.02 -21.81 5.39
N ASP A 301 14.95 -22.30 4.59
CA ASP A 301 15.92 -21.49 3.88
C ASP A 301 15.39 -21.05 2.50
N ALA A 302 15.87 -19.90 2.02
CA ALA A 302 15.57 -19.37 0.69
C ALA A 302 16.87 -18.98 -0.01
N MET A 303 17.36 -19.85 -0.92
CA MET A 303 18.54 -19.61 -1.72
C MET A 303 18.20 -18.68 -2.88
N VAL A 304 19.08 -17.72 -3.11
CA VAL A 304 19.02 -16.80 -4.26
C VAL A 304 20.36 -16.74 -4.99
N SER A 305 20.29 -16.62 -6.32
CA SER A 305 21.46 -16.49 -7.19
C SER A 305 21.11 -15.54 -8.35
N SER A 306 21.96 -15.41 -9.36
CA SER A 306 21.61 -14.73 -10.61
C SER A 306 20.49 -15.43 -11.39
N MET A 307 20.31 -16.73 -11.18
CA MET A 307 19.34 -17.60 -11.88
C MET A 307 18.15 -18.00 -11.01
N THR A 308 18.25 -17.81 -9.71
CA THR A 308 17.24 -18.27 -8.74
C THR A 308 16.80 -17.11 -7.88
N ASP A 309 15.49 -16.92 -7.77
CA ASP A 309 14.90 -15.81 -7.04
C ASP A 309 13.96 -16.28 -5.93
N PHE A 310 13.76 -15.42 -4.94
CA PHE A 310 12.70 -15.54 -3.96
C PHE A 310 11.60 -14.54 -4.30
N LYS A 311 10.37 -15.03 -4.50
CA LYS A 311 9.21 -14.22 -4.87
C LYS A 311 8.01 -14.53 -4.00
N PHE A 312 7.26 -13.50 -3.64
CA PHE A 312 5.96 -13.62 -2.97
C PHE A 312 4.98 -12.59 -3.52
N ALA A 313 3.69 -12.81 -3.33
CA ALA A 313 2.63 -11.91 -3.79
C ALA A 313 1.87 -11.29 -2.60
N ASN A 314 1.41 -10.07 -2.80
CA ASN A 314 0.38 -9.48 -1.97
C ASN A 314 -0.99 -9.71 -2.63
N ASP A 315 -1.71 -10.72 -2.17
CA ASP A 315 -3.09 -11.04 -2.58
C ASP A 315 -4.16 -10.37 -1.70
N GLY A 316 -3.73 -9.49 -0.78
CA GLY A 316 -4.58 -8.70 0.08
C GLY A 316 -5.15 -7.45 -0.59
N ARG A 317 -6.03 -6.75 0.14
CA ARG A 317 -6.65 -5.48 -0.31
C ARG A 317 -5.76 -4.25 -0.06
N TYR A 318 -4.86 -4.32 0.92
CA TYR A 318 -4.01 -3.20 1.35
C TYR A 318 -2.54 -3.49 1.05
N PRO A 319 -1.70 -2.46 0.88
CA PRO A 319 -0.27 -2.65 0.69
C PRO A 319 0.40 -3.40 1.84
N ILE A 320 1.47 -4.12 1.51
CA ILE A 320 2.40 -4.74 2.46
C ILE A 320 3.68 -3.90 2.48
N TYR A 321 4.23 -3.66 3.68
CA TYR A 321 5.43 -2.87 3.89
C TYR A 321 6.49 -3.74 4.56
N VAL A 322 7.73 -3.64 4.07
CA VAL A 322 8.87 -4.43 4.55
C VAL A 322 9.87 -3.50 5.23
N LYS A 323 10.07 -3.68 6.53
CA LYS A 323 11.14 -3.06 7.29
C LYS A 323 12.25 -4.07 7.53
N SER A 324 13.50 -3.70 7.22
CA SER A 324 14.67 -4.56 7.40
C SER A 324 15.82 -3.78 7.99
N TYR A 325 16.41 -4.30 9.06
CA TYR A 325 17.53 -3.65 9.74
C TYR A 325 18.43 -4.66 10.43
N VAL A 326 19.64 -4.23 10.73
CA VAL A 326 20.63 -4.99 11.49
C VAL A 326 20.84 -4.32 12.84
N LYS A 327 20.81 -5.11 13.90
CA LYS A 327 21.12 -4.68 15.26
C LYS A 327 21.89 -5.80 15.98
N ASP A 328 23.04 -5.47 16.60
CA ASP A 328 23.85 -6.40 17.40
C ASP A 328 24.25 -7.71 16.68
N ASP A 329 24.63 -7.59 15.38
CA ASP A 329 24.91 -8.71 14.49
C ASP A 329 23.74 -9.69 14.27
N GLU A 330 22.53 -9.20 14.42
CA GLU A 330 21.29 -9.90 14.11
C GLU A 330 20.51 -9.11 13.06
N LEU A 331 20.03 -9.82 12.03
CA LEU A 331 19.20 -9.27 10.96
C LEU A 331 17.73 -9.46 11.33
N TYR A 332 16.98 -8.39 11.29
CA TYR A 332 15.53 -8.35 11.52
C TYR A 332 14.80 -8.01 10.23
N VAL A 333 13.71 -8.70 10.00
CA VAL A 333 12.72 -8.36 8.96
C VAL A 333 11.33 -8.36 9.57
N GLU A 334 10.64 -7.25 9.39
CA GLU A 334 9.27 -7.01 9.85
C GLU A 334 8.37 -6.74 8.66
N ILE A 335 7.24 -7.41 8.60
CA ILE A 335 6.19 -7.25 7.59
C ILE A 335 5.00 -6.56 8.23
N TYR A 336 4.59 -5.43 7.66
CA TYR A 336 3.42 -4.68 8.09
C TYR A 336 2.31 -4.78 7.05
N GLY A 337 1.07 -4.83 7.51
CA GLY A 337 -0.11 -4.96 6.65
C GLY A 337 -1.37 -5.21 7.48
N SER A 338 -2.42 -5.75 6.86
CA SER A 338 -3.63 -6.18 7.56
C SER A 338 -3.29 -7.27 8.57
N PRO A 339 -3.75 -7.16 9.82
CA PRO A 339 -3.44 -8.14 10.86
C PRO A 339 -4.06 -9.51 10.56
N LEU A 340 -3.42 -10.56 11.07
CA LEU A 340 -3.98 -11.91 11.08
C LEU A 340 -4.84 -12.10 12.35
N ASN A 341 -5.93 -12.83 12.22
CA ASN A 341 -6.77 -13.22 13.35
C ASN A 341 -6.38 -14.59 13.94
N TYR A 342 -5.21 -15.10 13.58
CA TYR A 342 -4.63 -16.37 14.03
C TYR A 342 -3.11 -16.24 14.15
N GLU A 343 -2.51 -17.14 14.94
CA GLU A 343 -1.07 -17.28 15.07
C GLU A 343 -0.54 -18.26 14.03
N VAL A 344 0.55 -17.90 13.33
CA VAL A 344 1.26 -18.81 12.41
C VAL A 344 2.43 -19.45 13.18
N ARG A 345 2.56 -20.76 13.08
CA ARG A 345 3.70 -21.53 13.56
C ARG A 345 4.33 -22.30 12.41
N LEU A 346 5.67 -22.34 12.41
CA LEU A 346 6.47 -23.06 11.43
C LEU A 346 7.19 -24.22 12.11
N VAL A 347 7.00 -25.42 11.57
CA VAL A 347 7.57 -26.66 12.12
C VAL A 347 8.44 -27.32 11.07
N SER A 348 9.73 -27.58 11.41
CA SER A 348 10.67 -28.34 10.59
C SER A 348 10.72 -29.78 11.13
N GLU A 349 10.40 -30.74 10.28
CA GLU A 349 10.49 -32.15 10.60
C GLU A 349 11.56 -32.82 9.75
N ILE A 350 12.55 -33.47 10.39
CA ILE A 350 13.51 -34.35 9.73
C ILE A 350 12.85 -35.71 9.51
N THR A 351 12.69 -36.10 8.26
CA THR A 351 12.00 -37.33 7.86
C THR A 351 12.98 -38.45 7.44
N GLY A 352 14.26 -38.13 7.28
CA GLY A 352 15.29 -39.08 6.93
C GLY A 352 16.67 -38.47 6.79
N SER A 353 17.67 -39.32 6.59
CA SER A 353 19.05 -38.91 6.28
C SER A 353 19.58 -39.70 5.10
N ALA A 354 20.59 -39.13 4.42
CA ALA A 354 21.37 -39.82 3.40
C ALA A 354 22.80 -39.94 3.89
N PRO A 355 23.36 -41.17 4.07
CA PRO A 355 24.72 -41.36 4.56
C PRO A 355 25.75 -40.61 3.70
N ARG A 356 26.78 -40.12 4.33
CA ARG A 356 27.94 -39.53 3.64
C ARG A 356 28.86 -40.64 3.13
N ASP A 357 29.44 -40.41 1.95
CA ASP A 357 30.53 -41.24 1.44
C ASP A 357 31.85 -40.89 2.11
N VAL A 358 32.75 -41.87 2.19
CA VAL A 358 34.13 -41.67 2.64
C VAL A 358 35.05 -41.72 1.43
N LYS A 359 35.82 -40.65 1.21
CA LYS A 359 36.83 -40.53 0.17
C LYS A 359 38.20 -40.66 0.82
N TYR A 360 38.99 -41.62 0.38
CA TYR A 360 40.38 -41.73 0.76
C TYR A 360 41.28 -41.05 -0.27
N ILE A 361 42.30 -40.34 0.21
CA ILE A 361 43.33 -39.68 -0.60
C ILE A 361 44.67 -40.22 -0.11
N ASP A 362 45.47 -40.79 -1.01
CA ASP A 362 46.81 -41.29 -0.68
C ASP A 362 47.77 -40.12 -0.39
N ASP A 363 48.55 -40.23 0.69
CA ASP A 363 49.53 -39.25 1.14
C ASP A 363 50.88 -39.98 1.35
N ASP A 364 51.86 -39.67 0.50
CA ASP A 364 53.18 -40.26 0.50
C ASP A 364 54.10 -39.65 1.56
N THR A 365 53.71 -38.65 2.27
CA THR A 365 54.38 -38.03 3.40
C THR A 365 54.10 -38.73 4.74
N MET A 366 52.95 -39.44 4.82
CA MET A 366 52.48 -40.18 5.99
C MET A 366 52.83 -41.66 5.88
N ASN A 367 53.11 -42.29 7.01
CA ASN A 367 53.51 -43.74 7.04
C ASN A 367 52.26 -44.61 6.74
N VAL A 368 52.51 -45.79 6.14
CA VAL A 368 51.49 -46.82 5.94
C VAL A 368 50.82 -47.17 7.26
N GLY A 369 49.44 -47.04 7.28
CA GLY A 369 48.64 -47.31 8.46
C GLY A 369 48.24 -46.03 9.22
N GLU A 370 48.84 -44.86 8.91
CA GLU A 370 48.42 -43.58 9.47
C GLU A 370 47.21 -43.03 8.65
N GLU A 371 46.22 -42.51 9.34
CA GLU A 371 45.06 -41.82 8.73
C GLU A 371 44.88 -40.44 9.36
N LEU A 372 44.64 -39.44 8.52
CA LEU A 372 44.31 -38.06 8.93
C LEU A 372 42.98 -37.64 8.32
N VAL A 373 42.02 -37.26 9.13
CA VAL A 373 40.74 -36.73 8.67
C VAL A 373 40.95 -35.30 8.19
N LEU A 374 40.89 -35.08 6.88
CA LEU A 374 41.00 -33.75 6.26
C LEU A 374 39.66 -33.00 6.28
N ALA A 375 38.51 -33.73 6.17
CA ALA A 375 37.17 -33.19 6.28
C ALA A 375 36.24 -34.26 6.88
N GLU A 376 35.51 -33.92 7.92
CA GLU A 376 34.54 -34.83 8.56
C GLU A 376 33.32 -35.13 7.69
N GLY A 377 32.97 -34.23 6.75
CA GLY A 377 31.74 -34.35 6.02
C GLY A 377 30.49 -34.21 6.89
N ALA A 378 29.33 -34.46 6.29
CA ALA A 378 28.06 -34.51 6.99
C ALA A 378 27.06 -35.39 6.21
N ASP A 379 26.19 -36.06 6.93
CA ASP A 379 25.08 -36.79 6.29
C ASP A 379 24.10 -35.82 5.65
N GLY A 380 23.49 -36.24 4.55
CA GLY A 380 22.42 -35.49 3.91
C GLY A 380 21.15 -35.54 4.77
N VAL A 381 20.28 -34.55 4.57
CA VAL A 381 19.05 -34.38 5.35
C VAL A 381 17.83 -34.39 4.44
N ILE A 382 16.84 -35.21 4.77
CA ILE A 382 15.52 -35.15 4.20
C ILE A 382 14.60 -34.53 5.21
N SER A 383 13.90 -33.43 4.83
CA SER A 383 13.06 -32.68 5.75
C SER A 383 11.79 -32.19 5.08
N ARG A 384 10.83 -31.81 5.89
CA ARG A 384 9.64 -31.07 5.44
C ARG A 384 9.39 -29.86 6.33
N GLY A 385 8.97 -28.78 5.70
CA GLY A 385 8.47 -27.57 6.35
C GLY A 385 6.96 -27.62 6.43
N ILE A 386 6.42 -27.37 7.61
CA ILE A 386 4.97 -27.39 7.89
C ILE A 386 4.57 -26.03 8.40
N MET A 387 3.47 -25.50 7.91
CA MET A 387 2.81 -24.32 8.43
C MET A 387 1.56 -24.76 9.20
N GLU A 388 1.43 -24.24 10.41
CA GLU A 388 0.25 -24.42 11.26
C GLU A 388 -0.34 -23.05 11.58
N LYS A 389 -1.70 -22.98 11.62
CA LYS A 389 -2.44 -21.78 12.06
C LYS A 389 -3.25 -22.11 13.29
N TYR A 390 -3.11 -21.29 14.31
CA TYR A 390 -3.76 -21.46 15.59
C TYR A 390 -4.76 -20.34 15.86
N MET A 391 -5.96 -20.69 16.23
CA MET A 391 -7.01 -19.77 16.65
C MET A 391 -7.47 -20.17 18.05
N ASN A 392 -7.44 -19.25 19.02
CA ASN A 392 -7.81 -19.50 20.42
C ASN A 392 -7.05 -20.68 21.06
N GLY A 393 -5.80 -20.94 20.63
CA GLY A 393 -4.98 -22.05 21.13
C GLY A 393 -5.18 -23.40 20.42
N GLU A 394 -6.14 -23.50 19.51
CA GLU A 394 -6.41 -24.71 18.73
C GLU A 394 -5.79 -24.61 17.32
N CYS A 395 -5.18 -25.71 16.84
CA CYS A 395 -4.67 -25.80 15.49
C CYS A 395 -5.82 -25.99 14.50
N VAL A 396 -6.15 -24.92 13.78
CA VAL A 396 -7.26 -24.91 12.79
C VAL A 396 -6.81 -25.23 11.37
N PHE A 397 -5.49 -25.19 11.13
CA PHE A 397 -4.92 -25.49 9.82
C PHE A 397 -3.51 -26.05 9.98
N ARG A 398 -3.19 -27.11 9.21
CA ARG A 398 -1.86 -27.70 9.14
C ARG A 398 -1.60 -28.16 7.71
N ARG A 399 -0.49 -27.70 7.13
CA ARG A 399 -0.11 -28.06 5.74
C ARG A 399 1.40 -28.17 5.60
N GLU A 400 1.86 -29.22 4.92
CA GLU A 400 3.21 -29.29 4.38
C GLU A 400 3.34 -28.22 3.28
N ILE A 401 4.25 -27.25 3.48
CA ILE A 401 4.50 -26.18 2.53
C ILE A 401 5.72 -26.46 1.64
N ARG A 402 6.62 -27.34 2.10
CA ARG A 402 7.85 -27.68 1.39
C ARG A 402 8.41 -29.03 1.84
N LYS A 403 9.02 -29.78 0.91
CA LYS A 403 9.77 -31.00 1.17
C LYS A 403 11.12 -30.89 0.49
N ASP A 404 12.20 -31.12 1.22
CA ASP A 404 13.56 -30.87 0.76
C ASP A 404 14.49 -32.04 1.01
N PHE A 405 15.47 -32.17 0.11
CA PHE A 405 16.61 -33.03 0.26
C PHE A 405 17.91 -32.20 0.19
N TYR A 406 18.66 -32.16 1.25
CA TYR A 406 19.98 -31.57 1.32
C TYR A 406 21.02 -32.65 1.14
N LYS A 407 22.01 -32.43 0.24
CA LYS A 407 23.02 -33.41 -0.11
C LYS A 407 23.97 -33.69 1.07
N SER A 408 24.49 -34.92 1.13
CA SER A 408 25.58 -35.25 2.02
C SER A 408 26.90 -34.60 1.58
N GLN A 409 27.79 -34.35 2.52
CA GLN A 409 29.18 -33.91 2.28
C GLN A 409 30.12 -35.09 2.57
N GLN A 410 31.02 -35.39 1.63
CA GLN A 410 31.97 -36.50 1.78
C GLN A 410 32.90 -36.31 2.99
N LYS A 411 33.10 -37.34 3.76
CA LYS A 411 34.26 -37.42 4.66
C LYS A 411 35.52 -37.67 3.81
N VAL A 412 36.58 -36.86 4.04
CA VAL A 412 37.85 -37.01 3.32
C VAL A 412 38.91 -37.39 4.31
N VAL A 413 39.57 -38.52 4.05
CA VAL A 413 40.64 -39.10 4.91
C VAL A 413 41.91 -39.24 4.07
N ALA A 414 42.99 -38.61 4.51
CA ALA A 414 44.32 -38.91 3.98
C ALA A 414 44.81 -40.21 4.58
N ARG A 415 45.34 -41.10 3.71
CA ARG A 415 45.90 -42.39 4.10
C ARG A 415 47.37 -42.43 3.74
N GLY A 416 48.23 -42.72 4.71
CA GLY A 416 49.66 -42.81 4.51
C GLY A 416 50.07 -43.98 3.60
N THR A 417 50.90 -43.68 2.61
CA THR A 417 51.46 -44.67 1.66
C THR A 417 52.97 -44.78 1.73
N LYS A 418 53.64 -43.96 2.56
CA LYS A 418 55.07 -44.01 2.75
C LYS A 418 55.48 -45.35 3.40
N LYS A 419 56.13 -46.22 2.63
CA LYS A 419 56.70 -47.48 3.16
C LYS A 419 57.80 -47.15 4.11
N ALA A 420 57.91 -47.95 5.23
CA ALA A 420 59.04 -47.88 6.09
C ALA A 420 60.28 -48.21 5.24
N ALA A 421 61.38 -47.43 5.41
CA ALA A 421 62.62 -47.76 4.78
C ALA A 421 63.03 -49.20 5.21
N ASP A 422 63.22 -50.09 4.23
CA ASP A 422 63.72 -51.46 4.52
C ASP A 422 65.04 -51.38 5.31
N ASP A 423 64.99 -51.74 6.57
CA ASP A 423 66.22 -51.85 7.47
C ASP A 423 67.12 -52.99 7.06
N ASN A 424 66.89 -53.66 5.87
CA ASN A 424 67.68 -54.76 5.38
C ASN A 424 69.08 -54.35 4.92
N ASN A 425 69.55 -53.10 5.13
CA ASN A 425 70.86 -52.65 4.75
C ASN A 425 71.87 -52.72 5.91
N LYS A 426 71.48 -53.18 7.13
CA LYS A 426 72.37 -53.32 8.26
C LYS A 426 73.00 -54.72 8.41
N GLU A 427 72.41 -55.77 7.80
CA GLU A 427 73.00 -57.13 7.89
C GLU A 427 74.11 -57.40 6.87
N ASN A 428 74.26 -56.62 5.81
CA ASN A 428 75.33 -56.82 4.80
C ASN A 428 76.59 -56.06 5.11
N GLN A 429 76.70 -55.26 6.20
CA GLN A 429 77.96 -54.61 6.62
C GLN A 429 78.72 -55.37 7.71
N LEU A 430 78.12 -56.42 8.26
CA LEU A 430 78.79 -57.25 9.27
C LEU A 430 79.39 -58.57 8.76
N ALA A 431 79.22 -58.94 7.48
CA ALA A 431 79.71 -60.12 6.84
C ALA A 431 81.03 -59.89 6.06
N GLY A 432 81.69 -58.75 6.19
CA GLY A 432 82.87 -58.36 5.42
C GLY A 432 84.17 -58.23 6.31
N ILE A 433 84.10 -58.62 7.59
CA ILE A 433 85.27 -58.60 8.45
C ILE A 433 85.39 -59.99 9.19
N ILE A 434 85.85 -60.99 8.50
CA ILE A 434 86.60 -62.11 9.01
C ILE A 434 87.59 -62.60 7.92
#